data_96c335204a1164fee7ab62fe4173c5ae
#
_entry.id   96c335204a1164fee7ab62fe4173c5ae
#
_cell.length_a   1.000
_cell.length_b   1.000
_cell.length_c   1.000
_cell.angle_alpha   90.00
_cell.angle_beta   90.00
_cell.angle_gamma   90.00
#
_symmetry.space_group_name_H-M   'P 1'
#
loop_
_entity.id
_entity.type
_entity.pdbx_description
1 polymer ?
#
loop_
_entity_poly.entity_id
_entity_poly.type
_entity_poly.pdbx_seq_one_letter_code
_entity_poly.pdbx_strand_id
1 'polypeptide(L)'
;RQRQMCIRDSIGIDLGTASVLVFIKGKGVVLKEPSVVALDRDTKEIKAIGEEARLMLGRTPGNIIAIRPLEKGVVSDYTVTEKMIKYFVQKSLGRRMLKKPRISICVPCQITEVEQKAVEEAAYAAGAREVCLVEEPVAAAIGAGLDIMKPFGNMIVDIGGGTTDVAVISLGAAVVHTSVKTAGNDFDEAIARYMSCLLYTSDAAD
;
A
#
# COMPACT_ATOMS: atom_id res chain seq x y z
N ARG A 1 11.24 -14.10 28.94
CA ARG A 1 9.78 -13.98 28.63
C ARG A 1 9.39 -12.57 28.17
N GLN A 2 9.95 -11.47 28.73
CA GLN A 2 9.60 -10.10 28.32
C GLN A 2 10.06 -9.73 26.88
N ARG A 3 11.25 -10.19 26.42
CA ARG A 3 11.73 -9.96 25.05
C ARG A 3 10.89 -10.67 23.98
N GLN A 4 10.36 -11.85 24.25
CA GLN A 4 9.48 -12.56 23.31
C GLN A 4 8.08 -11.94 23.18
N MET A 5 7.58 -11.25 24.23
CA MET A 5 6.30 -10.57 24.20
C MET A 5 6.30 -9.27 23.36
N CYS A 6 7.44 -8.55 23.30
CA CYS A 6 7.58 -7.36 22.46
C CYS A 6 7.65 -7.65 20.94
N ILE A 7 7.96 -8.87 20.55
CA ILE A 7 8.15 -9.29 19.16
C ILE A 7 6.81 -9.64 18.47
N ARG A 8 5.81 -10.07 19.24
CA ARG A 8 4.49 -10.47 18.70
C ARG A 8 3.57 -9.32 18.31
N ASP A 9 3.90 -8.09 18.73
CA ASP A 9 3.03 -6.93 18.55
C ASP A 9 3.54 -6.01 17.42
N SER A 10 4.44 -6.50 16.53
CA SER A 10 4.95 -5.72 15.39
C SER A 10 4.21 -6.09 14.11
N ILE A 11 3.68 -5.08 13.45
CA ILE A 11 2.94 -5.17 12.20
C ILE A 11 3.75 -4.45 11.13
N GLY A 12 3.93 -5.10 9.98
CA GLY A 12 4.38 -4.46 8.75
C GLY A 12 3.18 -4.19 7.87
N ILE A 13 3.07 -2.99 7.33
CA ILE A 13 2.03 -2.60 6.37
C ILE A 13 2.72 -2.09 5.12
N ASP A 14 2.41 -2.71 4.00
CA ASP A 14 2.70 -2.18 2.69
C ASP A 14 1.42 -1.50 2.18
N LEU A 15 1.47 -0.18 2.03
CA LEU A 15 0.37 0.66 1.56
C LEU A 15 0.51 0.91 0.06
N GLY A 16 0.40 -0.13 -0.75
CA GLY A 16 0.50 0.01 -2.20
C GLY A 16 -0.71 0.69 -2.83
N THR A 17 -0.52 1.29 -4.01
CA THR A 17 -1.59 1.89 -4.83
C THR A 17 -2.65 0.86 -5.25
N ALA A 18 -2.25 -0.37 -5.56
CA ALA A 18 -3.16 -1.43 -6.01
C ALA A 18 -3.69 -2.28 -4.86
N SER A 19 -2.84 -2.61 -3.89
CA SER A 19 -3.19 -3.49 -2.78
C SER A 19 -2.47 -3.10 -1.50
N VAL A 20 -3.10 -3.41 -0.37
CA VAL A 20 -2.52 -3.32 0.96
C VAL A 20 -2.15 -4.72 1.43
N LEU A 21 -0.92 -4.87 1.92
CA LEU A 21 -0.44 -6.09 2.56
C LEU A 21 -0.21 -5.82 4.04
N VAL A 22 -0.66 -6.74 4.90
CA VAL A 22 -0.36 -6.68 6.33
C VAL A 22 0.38 -7.93 6.75
N PHE A 23 1.56 -7.72 7.28
CA PHE A 23 2.44 -8.76 7.83
C PHE A 23 2.48 -8.67 9.36
N ILE A 24 2.37 -9.81 10.02
CA ILE A 24 2.57 -9.89 11.48
C ILE A 24 3.76 -10.80 11.76
N LYS A 25 4.70 -10.32 12.54
CA LYS A 25 5.89 -11.10 12.91
C LYS A 25 5.51 -12.42 13.57
N GLY A 26 5.98 -13.51 13.00
CA GLY A 26 5.69 -14.88 13.44
C GLY A 26 4.41 -15.49 12.88
N LYS A 27 3.65 -14.76 12.09
CA LYS A 27 2.46 -15.26 11.37
C LYS A 27 2.59 -15.15 9.85
N GLY A 28 3.50 -14.29 9.36
CA GLY A 28 3.62 -13.99 7.93
C GLY A 28 2.60 -12.96 7.45
N VAL A 29 2.30 -12.96 6.15
CA VAL A 29 1.26 -12.13 5.55
C VAL A 29 -0.09 -12.65 6.01
N VAL A 30 -0.82 -11.82 6.76
CA VAL A 30 -2.13 -12.16 7.35
C VAL A 30 -3.30 -11.52 6.61
N LEU A 31 -3.02 -10.52 5.76
CA LEU A 31 -4.02 -9.83 4.98
C LEU A 31 -3.40 -9.34 3.67
N LYS A 32 -4.14 -9.52 2.58
CA LYS A 32 -3.88 -8.94 1.27
C LYS A 32 -5.21 -8.53 0.68
N GLU A 33 -5.43 -7.22 0.54
CA GLU A 33 -6.68 -6.68 0.00
C GLU A 33 -6.43 -5.50 -0.94
N PRO A 34 -7.34 -5.23 -1.87
CA PRO A 34 -7.26 -4.05 -2.73
C PRO A 34 -7.25 -2.75 -1.93
N SER A 35 -6.46 -1.78 -2.38
CA SER A 35 -6.41 -0.41 -1.83
C SER A 35 -7.57 0.41 -2.38
N VAL A 36 -8.81 0.01 -2.06
CA VAL A 36 -10.05 0.63 -2.54
C VAL A 36 -10.98 0.90 -1.37
N VAL A 37 -11.63 2.06 -1.40
CA VAL A 37 -12.65 2.46 -0.43
C VAL A 37 -13.89 2.92 -1.17
N ALA A 38 -15.02 2.34 -0.85
CA ALA A 38 -16.34 2.78 -1.31
C ALA A 38 -16.95 3.73 -0.28
N LEU A 39 -17.34 4.91 -0.73
CA LEU A 39 -17.95 5.92 0.13
C LEU A 39 -19.19 6.54 -0.53
N ASP A 40 -20.10 7.00 0.29
CA ASP A 40 -21.23 7.79 -0.15
C ASP A 40 -20.74 9.16 -0.63
N ARG A 41 -21.17 9.59 -1.81
CA ARG A 41 -20.72 10.81 -2.46
C ARG A 41 -21.07 12.06 -1.65
N ASP A 42 -22.25 12.08 -1.05
CA ASP A 42 -22.81 13.27 -0.39
C ASP A 42 -22.36 13.35 1.06
N THR A 43 -22.46 12.23 1.79
CA THR A 43 -22.14 12.19 3.23
C THR A 43 -20.67 11.90 3.54
N LYS A 44 -19.89 11.44 2.54
CA LYS A 44 -18.50 10.95 2.71
C LYS A 44 -18.36 9.81 3.70
N GLU A 45 -19.47 9.12 3.99
CA GLU A 45 -19.46 7.95 4.86
C GLU A 45 -18.89 6.74 4.13
N ILE A 46 -17.95 6.03 4.77
CA ILE A 46 -17.37 4.81 4.22
C ILE A 46 -18.40 3.68 4.31
N LYS A 47 -18.70 3.08 3.18
CA LYS A 47 -19.63 1.94 3.05
C LYS A 47 -18.89 0.60 3.01
N ALA A 48 -17.70 0.55 2.37
CA ALA A 48 -16.89 -0.65 2.28
C ALA A 48 -15.41 -0.32 2.09
N ILE A 49 -14.52 -1.25 2.45
CA ILE A 49 -13.07 -1.13 2.28
C ILE A 49 -12.53 -2.46 1.75
N GLY A 50 -11.50 -2.39 0.89
CA GLY A 50 -10.81 -3.57 0.39
C GLY A 50 -11.61 -4.33 -0.66
N GLU A 51 -11.70 -5.65 -0.54
CA GLU A 51 -12.35 -6.50 -1.52
C GLU A 51 -13.84 -6.20 -1.68
N GLU A 52 -14.54 -5.88 -0.60
CA GLU A 52 -15.95 -5.48 -0.66
C GLU A 52 -16.14 -4.21 -1.48
N ALA A 53 -15.26 -3.21 -1.29
CA ALA A 53 -15.28 -1.98 -2.07
C ALA A 53 -14.94 -2.25 -3.55
N ARG A 54 -14.01 -3.15 -3.84
CA ARG A 54 -13.64 -3.54 -5.21
C ARG A 54 -14.83 -4.14 -5.97
N LEU A 55 -15.60 -4.99 -5.31
CA LEU A 55 -16.80 -5.61 -5.91
C LEU A 55 -17.89 -4.58 -6.23
N MET A 56 -17.86 -3.43 -5.60
CA MET A 56 -18.78 -2.32 -5.87
C MET A 56 -18.36 -1.46 -7.09
N LEU A 57 -17.12 -1.55 -7.55
CA LEU A 57 -16.65 -0.82 -8.73
C LEU A 57 -17.51 -1.15 -9.96
N GLY A 58 -18.06 -0.11 -10.59
CA GLY A 58 -18.89 -0.24 -11.78
C GLY A 58 -20.29 -0.84 -11.57
N ARG A 59 -20.67 -1.15 -10.32
CA ARG A 59 -21.97 -1.78 -9.98
C ARG A 59 -22.75 -1.00 -8.92
N THR A 60 -22.30 0.21 -8.57
CA THR A 60 -22.91 0.99 -7.48
C THR A 60 -24.08 1.82 -7.92
N PRO A 61 -25.12 2.00 -7.06
CA PRO A 61 -26.12 3.04 -7.20
C PRO A 61 -25.43 4.41 -7.28
N GLY A 62 -26.02 5.39 -7.94
CA GLY A 62 -25.40 6.68 -8.30
C GLY A 62 -24.80 7.51 -7.16
N ASN A 63 -25.08 7.17 -5.89
CA ASN A 63 -24.57 7.85 -4.71
C ASN A 63 -23.27 7.27 -4.14
N ILE A 64 -22.83 6.08 -4.58
CA ILE A 64 -21.61 5.44 -4.05
C ILE A 64 -20.50 5.62 -5.07
N ILE A 65 -19.36 6.12 -4.61
CA ILE A 65 -18.13 6.22 -5.38
C ILE A 65 -17.06 5.33 -4.74
N ALA A 66 -16.33 4.63 -5.58
CA ALA A 66 -15.16 3.88 -5.12
C ALA A 66 -13.90 4.65 -5.51
N ILE A 67 -13.07 4.92 -4.52
CA ILE A 67 -11.82 5.67 -4.68
C ILE A 67 -10.63 4.84 -4.23
N ARG A 68 -9.45 5.19 -4.75
CA ARG A 68 -8.17 4.72 -4.22
C ARG A 68 -7.57 5.84 -3.37
N PRO A 69 -7.46 5.67 -2.05
CA PRO A 69 -6.92 6.70 -1.17
C PRO A 69 -5.43 7.00 -1.42
N LEU A 70 -4.75 6.02 -2.04
CA LEU A 70 -3.37 6.13 -2.49
C LEU A 70 -3.34 6.03 -4.01
N GLU A 71 -2.82 7.04 -4.66
CA GLU A 71 -2.67 7.09 -6.11
C GLU A 71 -1.25 7.49 -6.47
N LYS A 72 -0.57 6.65 -7.27
CA LYS A 72 0.81 6.88 -7.73
C LYS A 72 1.77 7.22 -6.57
N GLY A 73 1.65 6.48 -5.45
CA GLY A 73 2.49 6.66 -4.27
C GLY A 73 2.13 7.86 -3.39
N VAL A 74 1.06 8.60 -3.70
CA VAL A 74 0.63 9.80 -2.98
C VAL A 74 -0.66 9.56 -2.23
N VAL A 75 -0.75 10.07 -0.99
CA VAL A 75 -2.00 10.09 -0.22
C VAL A 75 -2.93 11.15 -0.82
N SER A 76 -4.00 10.72 -1.49
CA SER A 76 -4.97 11.62 -2.12
C SER A 76 -6.05 12.10 -1.14
N ASP A 77 -6.36 11.31 -0.12
CA ASP A 77 -7.32 11.65 0.94
C ASP A 77 -6.84 11.10 2.29
N TYR A 78 -6.42 12.02 3.17
CA TYR A 78 -5.90 11.68 4.50
C TYR A 78 -6.93 10.96 5.37
N THR A 79 -8.17 11.50 5.44
CA THR A 79 -9.22 10.96 6.31
C THR A 79 -9.63 9.54 5.90
N VAL A 80 -9.70 9.30 4.60
CA VAL A 80 -10.02 7.98 4.07
C VAL A 80 -8.86 7.01 4.29
N THR A 81 -7.61 7.47 4.10
CA THR A 81 -6.41 6.67 4.36
C THR A 81 -6.31 6.26 5.83
N GLU A 82 -6.55 7.19 6.76
CA GLU A 82 -6.58 6.89 8.21
C GLU A 82 -7.58 5.77 8.53
N LYS A 83 -8.81 5.92 8.03
CA LYS A 83 -9.87 4.92 8.27
C LYS A 83 -9.55 3.58 7.62
N MET A 84 -8.91 3.58 6.46
CA MET A 84 -8.46 2.39 5.76
C MET A 84 -7.35 1.67 6.55
N ILE A 85 -6.33 2.37 7.02
CA ILE A 85 -5.27 1.81 7.89
C ILE A 85 -5.89 1.21 9.15
N LYS A 86 -6.77 1.97 9.82
CA LYS A 86 -7.46 1.51 11.02
C LYS A 86 -8.26 0.22 10.79
N TYR A 87 -8.99 0.15 9.67
CA TYR A 87 -9.74 -1.04 9.29
C TYR A 87 -8.82 -2.25 9.11
N PHE A 88 -7.73 -2.12 8.35
CA PHE A 88 -6.81 -3.23 8.10
C PHE A 88 -6.06 -3.67 9.36
N VAL A 89 -5.65 -2.73 10.21
CA VAL A 89 -5.04 -3.04 11.50
C VAL A 89 -6.03 -3.81 12.39
N GLN A 90 -7.27 -3.36 12.49
CA GLN A 90 -8.29 -4.03 13.29
C GLN A 90 -8.65 -5.41 12.75
N LYS A 91 -8.78 -5.54 11.42
CA LYS A 91 -9.09 -6.81 10.74
C LYS A 91 -7.96 -7.83 10.95
N SER A 92 -6.70 -7.38 10.90
CA SER A 92 -5.52 -8.24 11.04
C SER A 92 -5.29 -8.72 12.48
N LEU A 93 -5.58 -7.89 13.47
CA LEU A 93 -5.35 -8.19 14.90
C LEU A 93 -6.57 -8.81 15.59
N GLY A 94 -7.76 -8.65 15.00
CA GLY A 94 -9.02 -9.03 15.61
C GLY A 94 -9.43 -8.11 16.76
N ARG A 95 -10.59 -8.41 17.38
CA ARG A 95 -11.20 -7.58 18.43
C ARG A 95 -10.43 -7.50 19.75
N ARG A 96 -9.37 -8.29 19.97
CA ARG A 96 -8.62 -8.37 21.23
C ARG A 96 -7.29 -7.64 21.14
N MET A 97 -7.28 -6.34 20.84
CA MET A 97 -6.09 -5.50 21.02
C MET A 97 -5.91 -5.15 22.52
N LEU A 98 -5.27 -6.04 23.27
CA LEU A 98 -4.90 -5.74 24.67
C LEU A 98 -3.71 -4.78 24.77
N LYS A 99 -2.92 -4.64 23.70
CA LYS A 99 -1.76 -3.73 23.63
C LYS A 99 -1.70 -3.06 22.27
N LYS A 100 -1.35 -1.78 22.26
CA LYS A 100 -1.12 -1.01 21.04
C LYS A 100 0.10 -1.57 20.29
N PRO A 101 -0.01 -1.86 18.97
CA PRO A 101 1.09 -2.43 18.18
C PRO A 101 2.17 -1.39 17.85
N ARG A 102 3.37 -1.90 17.49
CA ARG A 102 4.34 -1.17 16.68
C ARG A 102 3.99 -1.41 15.22
N ILE A 103 3.91 -0.35 14.43
CA ILE A 103 3.58 -0.44 13.01
C ILE A 103 4.77 0.09 12.20
N SER A 104 5.27 -0.75 11.29
CA SER A 104 6.19 -0.33 10.25
C SER A 104 5.41 -0.20 8.94
N ILE A 105 5.52 0.95 8.27
CA ILE A 105 4.80 1.23 7.03
C ILE A 105 5.81 1.46 5.92
N CYS A 106 5.63 0.77 4.80
CA CYS A 106 6.42 1.02 3.61
C CYS A 106 5.93 2.29 2.92
N VAL A 107 6.88 3.11 2.48
CA VAL A 107 6.63 4.38 1.79
C VAL A 107 7.56 4.51 0.58
N PRO A 108 7.13 5.16 -0.52
CA PRO A 108 7.98 5.42 -1.67
C PRO A 108 9.21 6.27 -1.29
N CYS A 109 10.33 6.09 -2.02
CA CYS A 109 11.55 6.87 -1.77
C CYS A 109 11.40 8.38 -1.97
N GLN A 110 10.47 8.80 -2.83
CA GLN A 110 10.26 10.23 -3.16
C GLN A 110 9.06 10.84 -2.44
N ILE A 111 8.65 10.24 -1.32
CA ILE A 111 7.58 10.79 -0.50
C ILE A 111 8.01 12.12 0.14
N THR A 112 7.14 13.13 0.10
CA THR A 112 7.39 14.42 0.74
C THR A 112 7.29 14.32 2.27
N GLU A 113 7.92 15.24 3.00
CA GLU A 113 7.82 15.29 4.47
C GLU A 113 6.36 15.43 4.96
N VAL A 114 5.54 16.16 4.21
CA VAL A 114 4.11 16.33 4.52
C VAL A 114 3.36 15.01 4.40
N GLU A 115 3.62 14.26 3.33
CA GLU A 115 3.00 12.95 3.10
C GLU A 115 3.50 11.91 4.11
N GLN A 116 4.81 11.91 4.46
CA GLN A 116 5.36 11.07 5.50
C GLN A 116 4.64 11.30 6.83
N LYS A 117 4.49 12.56 7.21
CA LYS A 117 3.79 12.96 8.43
C LYS A 117 2.32 12.54 8.40
N ALA A 118 1.65 12.68 7.26
CA ALA A 118 0.27 12.26 7.09
C ALA A 118 0.08 10.74 7.30
N VAL A 119 0.97 9.92 6.73
CA VAL A 119 0.95 8.45 6.91
C VAL A 119 1.24 8.08 8.37
N GLU A 120 2.22 8.75 8.99
CA GLU A 120 2.58 8.52 10.39
C GLU A 120 1.43 8.87 11.34
N GLU A 121 0.80 10.04 11.18
CA GLU A 121 -0.34 10.48 11.96
C GLU A 121 -1.54 9.54 11.78
N ALA A 122 -1.82 9.10 10.54
CA ALA A 122 -2.86 8.13 10.26
C ALA A 122 -2.64 6.80 11.01
N ALA A 123 -1.40 6.33 11.08
CA ALA A 123 -1.06 5.12 11.82
C ALA A 123 -1.21 5.28 13.34
N TYR A 124 -0.83 6.43 13.89
CA TYR A 124 -1.08 6.73 15.32
C TYR A 124 -2.57 6.82 15.63
N ALA A 125 -3.36 7.46 14.77
CA ALA A 125 -4.81 7.55 14.89
C ALA A 125 -5.49 6.17 14.77
N ALA A 126 -4.91 5.26 13.98
CA ALA A 126 -5.32 3.85 13.88
C ALA A 126 -5.02 3.05 15.16
N GLY A 127 -4.25 3.62 16.10
CA GLY A 127 -3.94 3.02 17.39
C GLY A 127 -2.54 2.46 17.55
N ALA A 128 -1.60 2.83 16.69
CA ALA A 128 -0.20 2.46 16.87
C ALA A 128 0.38 3.07 18.16
N ARG A 129 1.29 2.34 18.81
CA ARG A 129 2.12 2.85 19.90
C ARG A 129 3.37 3.55 19.38
N GLU A 130 3.90 3.04 18.30
CA GLU A 130 5.14 3.46 17.67
C GLU A 130 5.01 3.21 16.17
N VAL A 131 5.38 4.16 15.35
CA VAL A 131 5.36 4.08 13.90
C VAL A 131 6.79 4.20 13.39
N CYS A 132 7.14 3.38 12.41
CA CYS A 132 8.41 3.43 11.71
C CYS A 132 8.13 3.41 10.21
N LEU A 133 8.55 4.45 9.49
CA LEU A 133 8.48 4.47 8.04
C LEU A 133 9.73 3.78 7.48
N VAL A 134 9.53 2.96 6.44
CA VAL A 134 10.60 2.22 5.75
C VAL A 134 10.43 2.47 4.25
N GLU A 135 11.51 2.82 3.59
CA GLU A 135 11.49 2.98 2.12
C GLU A 135 11.18 1.64 1.43
N GLU A 136 10.25 1.65 0.48
CA GLU A 136 9.80 0.45 -0.25
C GLU A 136 10.95 -0.40 -0.80
N PRO A 137 11.96 0.15 -1.51
CA PRO A 137 13.04 -0.67 -2.03
C PRO A 137 13.94 -1.27 -0.93
N VAL A 138 14.07 -0.60 0.23
CA VAL A 138 14.80 -1.17 1.37
C VAL A 138 14.04 -2.37 1.95
N ALA A 139 12.73 -2.22 2.10
CA ALA A 139 11.87 -3.32 2.54
C ALA A 139 11.88 -4.48 1.54
N ALA A 140 11.83 -4.19 0.23
CA ALA A 140 11.90 -5.18 -0.84
C ALA A 140 13.24 -5.94 -0.82
N ALA A 141 14.36 -5.23 -0.64
CA ALA A 141 15.69 -5.85 -0.55
C ALA A 141 15.80 -6.80 0.65
N ILE A 142 15.28 -6.39 1.82
CA ILE A 142 15.22 -7.24 3.01
C ILE A 142 14.35 -8.48 2.73
N GLY A 143 13.20 -8.27 2.10
CA GLY A 143 12.27 -9.36 1.74
C GLY A 143 12.87 -10.35 0.73
N ALA A 144 13.70 -9.87 -0.19
CA ALA A 144 14.46 -10.70 -1.13
C ALA A 144 15.65 -11.44 -0.48
N GLY A 145 15.91 -11.21 0.81
CA GLY A 145 17.01 -11.85 1.54
C GLY A 145 18.39 -11.29 1.20
N LEU A 146 18.47 -10.07 0.67
CA LEU A 146 19.75 -9.43 0.38
C LEU A 146 20.41 -8.94 1.68
N ASP A 147 21.72 -9.10 1.76
CA ASP A 147 22.52 -8.57 2.88
C ASP A 147 22.84 -7.08 2.61
N ILE A 148 21.88 -6.24 2.93
CA ILE A 148 21.95 -4.80 2.68
C ILE A 148 22.98 -4.07 3.58
N MET A 149 23.49 -4.72 4.63
CA MET A 149 24.44 -4.10 5.56
C MET A 149 25.88 -4.13 5.04
N LYS A 150 26.15 -4.88 3.98
CA LYS A 150 27.47 -4.93 3.37
C LYS A 150 27.78 -3.69 2.53
N PRO A 151 29.06 -3.32 2.38
CA PRO A 151 29.50 -2.12 1.66
C PRO A 151 29.60 -2.37 0.13
N PHE A 152 28.60 -2.99 -0.44
CA PHE A 152 28.46 -3.11 -1.90
C PHE A 152 27.02 -2.80 -2.31
N GLY A 153 26.86 -2.25 -3.53
CA GLY A 153 25.57 -1.85 -4.04
C GLY A 153 24.72 -3.03 -4.47
N ASN A 154 23.50 -3.11 -3.93
CA ASN A 154 22.46 -4.03 -4.41
C ASN A 154 21.40 -3.19 -5.13
N MET A 155 21.16 -3.47 -6.41
CA MET A 155 20.12 -2.77 -7.16
C MET A 155 18.80 -3.49 -7.00
N ILE A 156 17.76 -2.74 -6.64
CA ILE A 156 16.36 -3.18 -6.54
C ILE A 156 15.54 -2.41 -7.55
N VAL A 157 14.67 -3.12 -8.24
CA VAL A 157 13.59 -2.56 -9.07
C VAL A 157 12.28 -3.10 -8.52
N ASP A 158 11.51 -2.22 -7.90
CA ASP A 158 10.20 -2.54 -7.34
C ASP A 158 9.11 -1.97 -8.25
N ILE A 159 8.33 -2.85 -8.88
CA ILE A 159 7.27 -2.49 -9.82
C ILE A 159 5.94 -2.73 -9.13
N GLY A 160 5.37 -1.66 -8.58
CA GLY A 160 4.08 -1.67 -7.91
C GLY A 160 2.89 -1.53 -8.87
N GLY A 161 1.74 -1.11 -8.32
CA GLY A 161 0.56 -0.78 -9.12
C GLY A 161 0.61 0.60 -9.75
N GLY A 162 1.13 1.60 -9.03
CA GLY A 162 1.14 3.00 -9.46
C GLY A 162 2.53 3.62 -9.63
N THR A 163 3.56 3.03 -9.05
CA THR A 163 4.96 3.49 -9.10
C THR A 163 5.90 2.35 -9.42
N THR A 164 6.99 2.67 -10.07
CA THR A 164 8.18 1.81 -10.22
C THR A 164 9.34 2.51 -9.53
N ASP A 165 9.83 1.92 -8.45
CA ASP A 165 10.93 2.43 -7.66
C ASP A 165 12.21 1.66 -7.97
N VAL A 166 13.27 2.40 -8.33
CA VAL A 166 14.60 1.85 -8.60
C VAL A 166 15.57 2.42 -7.59
N ALA A 167 16.26 1.57 -6.85
CA ALA A 167 17.24 2.01 -5.87
C ALA A 167 18.47 1.13 -5.85
N VAL A 168 19.61 1.75 -5.52
CA VAL A 168 20.85 1.06 -5.14
C VAL A 168 21.00 1.18 -3.63
N ILE A 169 21.05 0.04 -2.96
CA ILE A 169 21.10 -0.05 -1.51
C ILE A 169 22.49 -0.50 -1.09
N SER A 170 23.10 0.22 -0.14
CA SER A 170 24.37 -0.13 0.48
C SER A 170 24.36 0.34 1.93
N LEU A 171 24.97 -0.44 2.84
CA LEU A 171 25.07 -0.10 4.28
C LEU A 171 23.70 0.23 4.92
N GLY A 172 22.65 -0.47 4.49
CA GLY A 172 21.30 -0.37 5.05
C GLY A 172 20.47 0.81 4.58
N ALA A 173 20.93 1.60 3.59
CA ALA A 173 20.22 2.77 3.06
C ALA A 173 20.21 2.80 1.54
N ALA A 174 19.21 3.45 0.95
CA ALA A 174 19.17 3.77 -0.47
C ALA A 174 20.17 4.90 -0.76
N VAL A 175 21.26 4.58 -1.46
CA VAL A 175 22.33 5.54 -1.81
C VAL A 175 21.94 6.34 -3.06
N VAL A 176 21.29 5.68 -4.01
CA VAL A 176 20.74 6.29 -5.22
C VAL A 176 19.36 5.71 -5.43
N HIS A 177 18.38 6.56 -5.69
CA HIS A 177 17.03 6.12 -5.99
C HIS A 177 16.36 7.01 -7.02
N THR A 178 15.40 6.45 -7.73
CA THR A 178 14.49 7.16 -8.63
C THR A 178 13.14 6.46 -8.61
N SER A 179 12.08 7.23 -8.80
CA SER A 179 10.71 6.72 -8.89
C SER A 179 10.05 7.19 -10.18
N VAL A 180 9.38 6.28 -10.87
CA VAL A 180 8.64 6.56 -12.11
C VAL A 180 7.16 6.27 -11.84
N LYS A 181 6.29 7.20 -12.24
CA LYS A 181 4.83 7.07 -12.10
C LYS A 181 4.19 6.25 -13.23
N THR A 182 4.88 5.19 -13.65
CA THR A 182 4.40 4.21 -14.65
C THR A 182 4.64 2.82 -14.07
N ALA A 183 3.58 2.04 -13.94
CA ALA A 183 3.63 0.74 -13.28
C ALA A 183 2.46 -0.16 -13.73
N GLY A 184 2.11 -1.18 -12.96
CA GLY A 184 1.16 -2.21 -13.30
C GLY A 184 -0.20 -1.71 -13.81
N ASN A 185 -0.76 -0.66 -13.23
CA ASN A 185 -2.03 -0.09 -13.68
C ASN A 185 -1.92 0.49 -15.10
N ASP A 186 -0.80 1.16 -15.42
CA ASP A 186 -0.56 1.71 -16.77
C ASP A 186 -0.38 0.59 -17.78
N PHE A 187 0.22 -0.54 -17.38
CA PHE A 187 0.35 -1.74 -18.24
C PHE A 187 -1.01 -2.35 -18.52
N ASP A 188 -1.87 -2.51 -17.51
CA ASP A 188 -3.23 -3.02 -17.65
C ASP A 188 -4.06 -2.13 -18.58
N GLU A 189 -3.97 -0.80 -18.44
CA GLU A 189 -4.64 0.15 -19.34
C GLU A 189 -4.13 0.07 -20.78
N ALA A 190 -2.82 -0.12 -20.98
CA ALA A 190 -2.25 -0.26 -22.31
C ALA A 190 -2.75 -1.54 -22.99
N ILE A 191 -2.80 -2.65 -22.26
CA ILE A 191 -3.35 -3.92 -22.75
C ILE A 191 -4.84 -3.77 -23.08
N ALA A 192 -5.63 -3.17 -22.19
CA ALA A 192 -7.05 -2.95 -22.42
C ALA A 192 -7.32 -2.10 -23.67
N ARG A 193 -6.55 -1.02 -23.86
CA ARG A 193 -6.63 -0.17 -25.08
C ARG A 193 -6.28 -0.96 -26.35
N TYR A 194 -5.23 -1.74 -26.30
CA TYR A 194 -4.82 -2.57 -27.45
C TYR A 194 -5.90 -3.60 -27.82
N MET A 195 -6.47 -4.28 -26.83
CA MET A 195 -7.57 -5.24 -27.04
C MET A 195 -8.83 -4.54 -27.60
N SER A 196 -9.16 -3.37 -27.10
CA SER A 196 -10.30 -2.59 -27.62
C SER A 196 -10.09 -2.21 -29.10
N CYS A 197 -8.88 -1.80 -29.47
CA CYS A 197 -8.57 -1.50 -30.88
C CYS A 197 -8.74 -2.73 -31.78
N LEU A 198 -8.32 -3.91 -31.35
CA LEU A 198 -8.47 -5.14 -32.12
C LEU A 198 -9.94 -5.55 -32.30
N LEU A 199 -10.76 -5.40 -31.24
CA LEU A 199 -12.18 -5.76 -31.31
C LEU A 199 -12.98 -4.80 -32.18
N TYR A 200 -12.72 -3.49 -32.11
CA TYR A 200 -13.41 -2.51 -32.96
C TYR A 200 -13.01 -2.58 -34.45
N THR A 201 -11.82 -3.08 -34.77
CA THR A 201 -11.43 -3.28 -36.18
C THR A 201 -12.07 -4.51 -36.80
N SER A 202 -12.59 -5.46 -36.01
CA SER A 202 -13.28 -6.65 -36.52
C SER A 202 -14.78 -6.37 -36.87
N ASP A 203 -15.41 -5.43 -36.19
CA ASP A 203 -16.83 -5.08 -36.42
C ASP A 203 -17.03 -4.07 -37.57
N ALA A 204 -15.95 -3.46 -38.07
CA ALA A 204 -16.01 -2.50 -39.20
C ALA A 204 -15.78 -3.13 -40.58
N ALA A 205 -15.66 -4.46 -40.65
CA ALA A 205 -15.33 -5.22 -41.88
C ALA A 205 -16.47 -6.12 -42.39
N ASP A 206 -17.71 -6.02 -41.83
CA ASP A 206 -18.92 -6.69 -42.36
C ASP A 206 -19.91 -5.72 -42.98
#